data_3f2ca9d30f56227538593c8cb0bbfd3e
#
_entry.id   3f2ca9d30f56227538593c8cb0bbfd3e
#
_cell.length_a   1.000
_cell.length_b   1.000
_cell.length_c   1.000
_cell.angle_alpha   90.00
_cell.angle_beta   90.00
_cell.angle_gamma   90.00
#
_symmetry.space_group_name_H-M   'P 1'
#
loop_
_entity.id
_entity.type
_entity.pdbx_description
1 polymer ?
#
loop_
_entity_poly.entity_id
_entity_poly.type
_entity_poly.pdbx_seq_one_letter_code
_entity_poly.pdbx_strand_id
1 'polypeptide(L)'
;MKFKKIIGLALTAVLFTGVITGCGNKAGVSNGPVELLNVSYDPTREFYQQYNDSFIKYWKDKTGQDVTIDQSHGGSGTQAQSVIGGLDADVVTLALGYDVDSVSNAGLLSSDWMSKFPNNSAPYTSTIVFLVRKGNPKEIKDWDDLVKDGVSIVTPNPKTSGGARWNYLAAWAYAKEKNGGSDDAGKDFVTKLYKNVSVLDSGARGATTSFVERGIGDVLIAWENEAYLALKESGSDKFEIVTPSLSILAEPSVATVDSVTEKKGTTEVASAYLQYLYSDEGQELAAKNYYRPRNQEIAAKYKDTFKDLKLVTVDGEFGGWTNAQKTHFADGGIFDQIYVPKK
;
A
#
# COMPACT_ATOMS: atom_id res chain seq x y z
N MET A 1 -15.13 77.93 -33.21
CA MET A 1 -16.23 78.63 -32.52
C MET A 1 -16.40 77.96 -31.20
N LYS A 2 -15.97 78.59 -30.09
CA LYS A 2 -16.83 79.06 -28.94
C LYS A 2 -17.54 77.88 -28.22
N PHE A 3 -17.53 77.64 -26.90
CA PHE A 3 -17.20 78.45 -25.72
C PHE A 3 -16.99 77.51 -24.54
N LYS A 4 -16.01 77.84 -23.72
CA LYS A 4 -15.80 77.72 -22.29
C LYS A 4 -17.10 77.65 -21.44
N LYS A 5 -17.02 76.84 -20.32
CA LYS A 5 -17.24 77.42 -18.98
C LYS A 5 -16.79 76.43 -17.90
N ILE A 6 -16.01 76.93 -17.00
CA ILE A 6 -15.48 76.57 -15.71
C ILE A 6 -16.53 76.76 -14.64
N ILE A 7 -16.46 76.12 -13.51
CA ILE A 7 -16.86 76.36 -12.11
C ILE A 7 -17.29 75.01 -11.50
N GLY A 8 -16.88 74.59 -10.37
CA GLY A 8 -16.20 75.13 -9.24
C GLY A 8 -16.00 74.08 -8.15
N LEU A 9 -15.03 74.31 -7.38
CA LEU A 9 -14.49 73.69 -6.21
C LEU A 9 -15.50 73.49 -5.07
N ALA A 10 -15.55 72.29 -4.44
CA ALA A 10 -15.93 72.16 -3.03
C ALA A 10 -15.23 70.96 -2.41
N LEU A 11 -14.21 71.29 -1.64
CA LEU A 11 -13.49 70.40 -0.72
C LEU A 11 -14.40 70.10 0.48
N THR A 12 -14.70 68.82 0.74
CA THR A 12 -15.21 68.39 2.05
C THR A 12 -14.37 67.27 2.54
N ALA A 13 -13.44 67.57 3.44
CA ALA A 13 -12.64 66.61 4.18
C ALA A 13 -13.51 65.98 5.26
N VAL A 14 -13.78 64.69 5.16
CA VAL A 14 -14.35 63.87 6.22
C VAL A 14 -13.24 63.00 6.79
N LEU A 15 -12.79 63.35 7.97
CA LEU A 15 -11.90 62.54 8.81
C LEU A 15 -12.73 61.32 9.28
N PHE A 16 -12.43 60.15 8.70
CA PHE A 16 -12.84 58.85 9.26
C PHE A 16 -11.70 58.31 10.11
N THR A 17 -11.81 58.42 11.42
CA THR A 17 -11.04 57.68 12.40
C THR A 17 -11.37 56.20 12.30
N GLY A 18 -10.60 55.44 11.53
CA GLY A 18 -10.70 54.01 11.44
C GLY A 18 -10.10 53.36 12.70
N VAL A 19 -10.94 52.73 13.49
CA VAL A 19 -10.57 51.84 14.57
C VAL A 19 -9.92 50.60 13.91
N ILE A 20 -8.58 50.46 14.10
CA ILE A 20 -7.85 49.25 13.72
C ILE A 20 -8.17 48.19 14.78
N THR A 21 -9.23 47.43 14.58
CA THR A 21 -9.40 46.15 15.25
C THR A 21 -8.45 45.15 14.58
N GLY A 22 -7.34 44.86 15.25
CA GLY A 22 -6.41 43.78 14.88
C GLY A 22 -7.13 42.44 14.98
N CYS A 23 -7.65 41.94 13.88
CA CYS A 23 -7.96 40.52 13.73
C CYS A 23 -6.66 39.78 13.56
N GLY A 24 -6.22 39.06 14.61
CA GLY A 24 -5.16 38.07 14.49
C GLY A 24 -5.58 37.06 13.42
N ASN A 25 -4.85 37.03 12.31
CA ASN A 25 -4.92 35.96 11.33
C ASN A 25 -4.54 34.64 12.00
N LYS A 26 -5.51 33.91 12.52
CA LYS A 26 -5.43 32.45 12.47
C LYS A 26 -5.48 32.12 10.98
N ALA A 27 -4.44 31.49 10.47
CA ALA A 27 -4.47 30.89 9.14
C ALA A 27 -5.69 29.98 9.10
N GLY A 28 -6.79 30.49 8.54
CA GLY A 28 -8.04 29.76 8.41
C GLY A 28 -7.84 28.69 7.34
N VAL A 29 -8.14 27.47 7.70
CA VAL A 29 -8.38 26.39 6.74
C VAL A 29 -9.30 26.96 5.66
N SER A 30 -8.92 26.80 4.41
CA SER A 30 -9.79 27.15 3.27
C SER A 30 -11.08 26.34 3.42
N ASN A 31 -12.22 27.00 3.68
CA ASN A 31 -13.51 26.33 3.82
C ASN A 31 -14.09 25.81 2.49
N GLY A 32 -13.32 25.89 1.40
CA GLY A 32 -13.71 25.33 0.10
C GLY A 32 -13.57 23.81 0.04
N PRO A 33 -14.26 23.16 -0.93
CA PRO A 33 -14.06 21.74 -1.18
C PRO A 33 -12.60 21.45 -1.56
N VAL A 34 -12.08 20.32 -1.10
CA VAL A 34 -10.72 19.86 -1.40
C VAL A 34 -10.76 18.52 -2.12
N GLU A 35 -9.73 18.27 -2.91
CA GLU A 35 -9.56 17.03 -3.66
C GLU A 35 -8.21 16.40 -3.29
N LEU A 36 -8.25 15.14 -2.89
CA LEU A 36 -7.08 14.32 -2.58
C LEU A 36 -6.90 13.22 -3.63
N LEU A 37 -5.66 12.91 -3.96
CA LEU A 37 -5.30 11.71 -4.71
C LEU A 37 -4.53 10.75 -3.81
N ASN A 38 -5.08 9.55 -3.56
CA ASN A 38 -4.40 8.43 -2.92
C ASN A 38 -3.79 7.51 -3.98
N VAL A 39 -2.47 7.45 -4.03
CA VAL A 39 -1.72 6.53 -4.90
C VAL A 39 -1.34 5.29 -4.09
N SER A 40 -1.96 4.15 -4.42
CA SER A 40 -1.94 2.94 -3.63
C SER A 40 -1.47 1.71 -4.41
N TYR A 41 -1.08 0.66 -3.69
CA TYR A 41 -0.80 -0.63 -4.29
C TYR A 41 -2.09 -1.45 -4.52
N ASP A 42 -2.05 -2.42 -5.46
CA ASP A 42 -3.22 -3.13 -6.00
C ASP A 42 -4.19 -3.72 -4.95
N PRO A 43 -3.74 -4.48 -3.93
CA PRO A 43 -4.63 -5.20 -3.03
C PRO A 43 -5.56 -4.34 -2.16
N THR A 44 -5.37 -3.03 -2.15
CA THR A 44 -6.12 -2.10 -1.27
C THR A 44 -7.36 -1.48 -1.93
N ARG A 45 -7.66 -1.81 -3.18
CA ARG A 45 -8.72 -1.15 -3.96
C ARG A 45 -10.07 -1.14 -3.25
N GLU A 46 -10.56 -2.28 -2.83
CA GLU A 46 -11.85 -2.45 -2.17
C GLU A 46 -11.84 -1.83 -0.76
N PHE A 47 -10.71 -1.93 -0.08
CA PHE A 47 -10.51 -1.31 1.23
C PHE A 47 -10.62 0.21 1.15
N TYR A 48 -9.84 0.86 0.29
CA TYR A 48 -9.86 2.32 0.19
C TYR A 48 -11.16 2.87 -0.38
N GLN A 49 -11.90 2.11 -1.18
CA GLN A 49 -13.25 2.52 -1.59
C GLN A 49 -14.16 2.71 -0.37
N GLN A 50 -14.24 1.73 0.53
CA GLN A 50 -15.04 1.80 1.75
C GLN A 50 -14.46 2.80 2.76
N TYR A 51 -13.15 2.86 2.86
CA TYR A 51 -12.44 3.77 3.76
C TYR A 51 -12.67 5.25 3.38
N ASN A 52 -12.63 5.57 2.10
CA ASN A 52 -12.87 6.92 1.60
C ASN A 52 -14.27 7.40 1.95
N ASP A 53 -15.30 6.57 1.75
CA ASP A 53 -16.69 6.92 2.11
C ASP A 53 -16.79 7.25 3.62
N SER A 54 -16.14 6.47 4.46
CA SER A 54 -16.11 6.68 5.90
C SER A 54 -15.35 7.96 6.28
N PHE A 55 -14.16 8.18 5.69
CA PHE A 55 -13.37 9.38 5.97
C PHE A 55 -14.05 10.66 5.49
N ILE A 56 -14.66 10.66 4.31
CA ILE A 56 -15.40 11.81 3.76
C ILE A 56 -16.48 12.27 4.76
N LYS A 57 -17.25 11.30 5.28
CA LYS A 57 -18.25 11.60 6.30
C LYS A 57 -17.63 12.13 7.59
N TYR A 58 -16.61 11.45 8.12
CA TYR A 58 -15.89 11.88 9.33
C TYR A 58 -15.35 13.31 9.19
N TRP A 59 -14.70 13.62 8.06
CA TRP A 59 -14.10 14.93 7.83
C TRP A 59 -15.17 16.04 7.74
N LYS A 60 -16.25 15.74 7.01
CA LYS A 60 -17.39 16.66 6.90
C LYS A 60 -18.05 16.95 8.26
N ASP A 61 -18.29 15.91 9.05
CA ASP A 61 -18.90 16.06 10.39
C ASP A 61 -17.98 16.85 11.33
N LYS A 62 -16.67 16.67 11.23
CA LYS A 62 -15.67 17.30 12.10
C LYS A 62 -15.37 18.75 11.73
N THR A 63 -15.30 19.07 10.44
CA THR A 63 -14.78 20.36 9.97
C THR A 63 -15.79 21.20 9.17
N GLY A 64 -16.85 20.59 8.68
CA GLY A 64 -17.78 21.20 7.73
C GLY A 64 -17.26 21.26 6.29
N GLN A 65 -15.99 20.85 6.03
CA GLN A 65 -15.37 20.89 4.70
C GLN A 65 -15.75 19.66 3.89
N ASP A 66 -16.06 19.87 2.60
CA ASP A 66 -16.22 18.77 1.65
C ASP A 66 -14.85 18.30 1.13
N VAL A 67 -14.68 16.99 1.02
CA VAL A 67 -13.50 16.37 0.45
C VAL A 67 -13.91 15.33 -0.59
N THR A 68 -13.21 15.30 -1.71
CA THR A 68 -13.29 14.24 -2.72
C THR A 68 -11.95 13.48 -2.73
N ILE A 69 -11.99 12.17 -2.85
CA ILE A 69 -10.78 11.35 -2.79
C ILE A 69 -10.73 10.44 -4.00
N ASP A 70 -9.80 10.75 -4.90
CA ASP A 70 -9.48 9.91 -6.04
C ASP A 70 -8.45 8.84 -5.67
N GLN A 71 -8.47 7.73 -6.41
CA GLN A 71 -7.60 6.59 -6.17
C GLN A 71 -6.86 6.17 -7.44
N SER A 72 -5.56 5.90 -7.30
CA SER A 72 -4.77 5.21 -8.32
C SER A 72 -4.21 3.92 -7.75
N HIS A 73 -4.44 2.78 -8.42
CA HIS A 73 -3.99 1.48 -7.97
C HIS A 73 -3.13 0.78 -9.01
N GLY A 74 -2.05 0.14 -8.55
CA GLY A 74 -1.12 -0.59 -9.42
C GLY A 74 -0.04 -1.30 -8.61
N GLY A 75 0.95 -1.86 -9.27
CA GLY A 75 2.12 -2.40 -8.59
C GLY A 75 2.83 -1.30 -7.79
N SER A 76 3.17 -1.56 -6.51
CA SER A 76 3.67 -0.56 -5.58
C SER A 76 4.89 0.22 -6.11
N GLY A 77 5.89 -0.50 -6.65
CA GLY A 77 7.04 0.15 -7.27
C GLY A 77 6.67 1.01 -8.49
N THR A 78 5.70 0.58 -9.30
CA THR A 78 5.19 1.35 -10.44
C THR A 78 4.48 2.62 -9.96
N GLN A 79 3.68 2.53 -8.89
CA GLN A 79 3.00 3.66 -8.29
C GLN A 79 4.00 4.68 -7.71
N ALA A 80 5.03 4.22 -7.00
CA ALA A 80 6.11 5.10 -6.54
C ALA A 80 6.78 5.85 -7.71
N GLN A 81 7.09 5.15 -8.80
CA GLN A 81 7.69 5.76 -9.99
C GLN A 81 6.74 6.77 -10.67
N SER A 82 5.43 6.52 -10.66
CA SER A 82 4.44 7.48 -11.19
C SER A 82 4.46 8.79 -10.41
N VAL A 83 4.53 8.71 -9.07
CA VAL A 83 4.64 9.90 -8.19
C VAL A 83 5.97 10.64 -8.45
N ILE A 84 7.09 9.91 -8.52
CA ILE A 84 8.40 10.48 -8.85
C ILE A 84 8.38 11.14 -10.24
N GLY A 85 7.64 10.56 -11.19
CA GLY A 85 7.44 11.07 -12.54
C GLY A 85 6.48 12.26 -12.65
N GLY A 86 5.92 12.74 -11.54
CA GLY A 86 5.09 13.95 -11.50
C GLY A 86 3.58 13.73 -11.38
N LEU A 87 3.14 12.53 -10.97
CA LEU A 87 1.74 12.34 -10.58
C LEU A 87 1.48 13.09 -9.26
N ASP A 88 0.60 14.08 -9.28
CA ASP A 88 0.28 14.98 -8.14
C ASP A 88 -0.52 14.25 -7.03
N ALA A 89 0.09 13.23 -6.42
CA ALA A 89 -0.48 12.47 -5.31
C ALA A 89 -0.41 13.27 -4.01
N ASP A 90 -1.50 13.35 -3.25
CA ASP A 90 -1.49 13.93 -1.90
C ASP A 90 -0.95 12.95 -0.87
N VAL A 91 -1.27 11.67 -1.04
CA VAL A 91 -0.79 10.59 -0.17
C VAL A 91 -0.36 9.38 -0.99
N VAL A 92 0.63 8.68 -0.48
CA VAL A 92 1.02 7.36 -0.96
C VAL A 92 0.69 6.31 0.10
N THR A 93 0.14 5.18 -0.33
CA THR A 93 -0.18 4.03 0.52
C THR A 93 0.35 2.79 -0.18
N LEU A 94 1.63 2.48 0.07
CA LEU A 94 2.42 1.53 -0.72
C LEU A 94 2.66 0.21 0.02
N ALA A 95 3.00 -0.84 -0.73
CA ALA A 95 3.15 -2.18 -0.18
C ALA A 95 4.35 -2.33 0.77
N LEU A 96 5.35 -1.45 0.70
CA LEU A 96 6.58 -1.56 1.49
C LEU A 96 7.29 -0.21 1.63
N GLY A 97 8.02 -0.05 2.74
CA GLY A 97 8.72 1.17 3.09
C GLY A 97 9.75 1.62 2.03
N TYR A 98 10.44 0.68 1.37
CA TYR A 98 11.40 1.03 0.32
C TYR A 98 10.79 1.83 -0.84
N ASP A 99 9.55 1.53 -1.22
CA ASP A 99 8.89 2.28 -2.30
C ASP A 99 8.54 3.70 -1.83
N VAL A 100 8.21 3.90 -0.53
CA VAL A 100 8.04 5.23 0.08
C VAL A 100 9.40 5.95 0.20
N ASP A 101 10.46 5.26 0.61
CA ASP A 101 11.83 5.79 0.63
C ASP A 101 12.26 6.30 -0.75
N SER A 102 11.85 5.61 -1.82
CA SER A 102 12.16 6.04 -3.19
C SER A 102 11.53 7.39 -3.53
N VAL A 103 10.29 7.63 -3.07
CA VAL A 103 9.61 8.94 -3.22
C VAL A 103 10.28 10.01 -2.34
N SER A 104 10.68 9.64 -1.11
CA SER A 104 11.44 10.52 -0.21
C SER A 104 12.80 10.90 -0.78
N ASN A 105 13.54 9.94 -1.32
CA ASN A 105 14.84 10.17 -1.94
C ASN A 105 14.76 11.08 -3.19
N ALA A 106 13.60 11.13 -3.84
CA ALA A 106 13.31 12.10 -4.91
C ALA A 106 12.99 13.51 -4.38
N GLY A 107 12.97 13.72 -3.05
CA GLY A 107 12.70 15.02 -2.42
C GLY A 107 11.23 15.42 -2.39
N LEU A 108 10.30 14.47 -2.57
CA LEU A 108 8.87 14.75 -2.65
C LEU A 108 8.15 14.67 -1.31
N LEU A 109 8.73 13.96 -0.34
CA LEU A 109 8.24 13.87 1.04
C LEU A 109 9.42 13.82 2.03
N SER A 110 9.11 14.07 3.30
CA SER A 110 10.11 14.17 4.36
C SER A 110 10.86 12.85 4.59
N SER A 111 12.16 12.93 4.88
CA SER A 111 12.99 11.75 5.18
C SER A 111 12.62 11.05 6.50
N ASP A 112 11.91 11.74 7.39
CA ASP A 112 11.41 11.21 8.65
C ASP A 112 9.97 10.65 8.55
N TRP A 113 9.46 10.39 7.33
CA TRP A 113 8.10 9.94 7.07
C TRP A 113 7.67 8.73 7.92
N MET A 114 8.58 7.81 8.22
CA MET A 114 8.29 6.65 9.07
C MET A 114 7.83 7.04 10.47
N SER A 115 8.30 8.15 11.01
CA SER A 115 7.98 8.62 12.36
C SER A 115 6.73 9.49 12.44
N LYS A 116 6.11 9.82 11.30
CA LYS A 116 4.93 10.70 11.24
C LYS A 116 3.66 10.04 11.79
N PHE A 117 3.55 8.72 11.66
CA PHE A 117 2.40 7.96 12.13
C PHE A 117 2.85 6.74 12.96
N PRO A 118 1.96 6.18 13.82
CA PRO A 118 2.29 5.02 14.64
C PRO A 118 2.77 3.80 13.83
N ASN A 119 3.50 2.89 14.50
CA ASN A 119 4.00 1.65 13.92
C ASN A 119 4.85 1.86 12.65
N ASN A 120 5.75 2.85 12.66
CA ASN A 120 6.57 3.21 11.50
C ASN A 120 5.74 3.53 10.25
N SER A 121 4.64 4.26 10.44
CA SER A 121 3.68 4.61 9.39
C SER A 121 3.07 3.39 8.68
N ALA A 122 2.91 2.26 9.40
CA ALA A 122 2.26 1.04 8.91
C ALA A 122 0.95 0.78 9.70
N PRO A 123 -0.20 1.24 9.20
CA PRO A 123 -1.47 1.25 9.94
C PRO A 123 -2.08 -0.14 10.14
N TYR A 124 -1.77 -1.08 9.29
CA TYR A 124 -2.23 -2.47 9.32
C TYR A 124 -1.13 -3.39 8.79
N THR A 125 -1.33 -4.69 8.91
CA THR A 125 -0.41 -5.69 8.38
C THR A 125 -1.12 -6.73 7.52
N SER A 126 -0.35 -7.55 6.85
CA SER A 126 -0.79 -8.74 6.15
C SER A 126 0.29 -9.81 6.22
N THR A 127 0.08 -10.91 5.54
CA THR A 127 1.07 -11.96 5.39
C THR A 127 0.87 -12.68 4.06
N ILE A 128 1.74 -13.64 3.74
CA ILE A 128 1.67 -14.42 2.51
C ILE A 128 1.07 -15.78 2.79
N VAL A 129 0.11 -16.15 1.95
CA VAL A 129 -0.58 -17.44 1.97
C VAL A 129 -0.64 -18.03 0.56
N PHE A 130 -1.14 -19.25 0.43
CA PHE A 130 -1.39 -19.88 -0.86
C PHE A 130 -2.89 -20.00 -1.10
N LEU A 131 -3.34 -19.58 -2.27
CA LEU A 131 -4.67 -19.88 -2.76
C LEU A 131 -4.56 -21.07 -3.72
N VAL A 132 -5.27 -22.16 -3.42
CA VAL A 132 -5.26 -23.39 -4.21
C VAL A 132 -6.65 -23.73 -4.74
N ARG A 133 -6.72 -24.59 -5.75
CA ARG A 133 -7.99 -25.10 -6.27
C ARG A 133 -8.73 -25.90 -5.19
N LYS A 134 -10.06 -25.92 -5.23
CA LYS A 134 -10.89 -26.67 -4.28
C LYS A 134 -10.51 -28.15 -4.23
N GLY A 135 -10.42 -28.69 -3.01
CA GLY A 135 -9.94 -30.05 -2.77
C GLY A 135 -8.44 -30.22 -2.88
N ASN A 136 -7.69 -29.15 -3.12
CA ASN A 136 -6.23 -29.12 -3.14
C ASN A 136 -5.60 -30.29 -3.90
N PRO A 137 -5.86 -30.46 -5.21
CA PRO A 137 -5.49 -31.64 -5.97
C PRO A 137 -3.96 -31.87 -6.07
N LYS A 138 -3.16 -30.86 -5.75
CA LYS A 138 -1.68 -30.96 -5.69
C LYS A 138 -1.16 -31.20 -4.27
N GLU A 139 -2.05 -31.35 -3.28
CA GLU A 139 -1.70 -31.59 -1.87
C GLU A 139 -0.70 -30.54 -1.31
N ILE A 140 -0.88 -29.28 -1.70
CA ILE A 140 -0.05 -28.15 -1.22
C ILE A 140 -0.35 -27.90 0.25
N LYS A 141 0.65 -28.06 1.13
CA LYS A 141 0.53 -27.84 2.57
C LYS A 141 1.50 -26.79 3.08
N ASP A 142 2.67 -26.69 2.43
CA ASP A 142 3.71 -25.75 2.81
C ASP A 142 4.57 -25.37 1.59
N TRP A 143 5.54 -24.50 1.78
CA TRP A 143 6.47 -24.02 0.75
C TRP A 143 7.17 -25.12 -0.03
N ASP A 144 7.58 -26.21 0.63
CA ASP A 144 8.24 -27.34 -0.04
C ASP A 144 7.39 -27.97 -1.15
N ASP A 145 6.09 -27.91 -1.02
CA ASP A 145 5.20 -28.48 -2.03
C ASP A 145 5.21 -27.66 -3.32
N LEU A 146 5.57 -26.38 -3.23
CA LEU A 146 5.62 -25.46 -4.38
C LEU A 146 6.80 -25.77 -5.32
N VAL A 147 7.83 -26.44 -4.83
CA VAL A 147 9.03 -26.79 -5.62
C VAL A 147 8.99 -28.20 -6.18
N LYS A 148 7.90 -28.95 -5.96
CA LYS A 148 7.69 -30.27 -6.54
C LYS A 148 7.48 -30.20 -8.05
N ASP A 149 7.91 -31.24 -8.75
CA ASP A 149 7.66 -31.38 -10.19
C ASP A 149 6.15 -31.41 -10.49
N GLY A 150 5.75 -30.71 -11.54
CA GLY A 150 4.37 -30.68 -12.00
C GLY A 150 3.43 -29.75 -11.19
N VAL A 151 3.97 -28.93 -10.27
CA VAL A 151 3.25 -27.83 -9.64
C VAL A 151 3.45 -26.56 -10.47
N SER A 152 2.35 -25.90 -10.81
CA SER A 152 2.31 -24.66 -11.59
C SER A 152 1.93 -23.49 -10.71
N ILE A 153 2.84 -22.53 -10.57
CA ILE A 153 2.70 -21.37 -9.69
C ILE A 153 2.30 -20.12 -10.48
N VAL A 154 1.41 -19.32 -9.91
CA VAL A 154 1.14 -17.93 -10.32
C VAL A 154 1.59 -16.99 -9.20
N THR A 155 2.31 -15.95 -9.54
CA THR A 155 2.74 -14.91 -8.60
C THR A 155 3.03 -13.61 -9.37
N PRO A 156 2.93 -12.43 -8.76
CA PRO A 156 3.36 -11.19 -9.42
C PRO A 156 4.88 -11.08 -9.51
N ASN A 157 5.35 -10.14 -10.33
CA ASN A 157 6.77 -9.91 -10.61
C ASN A 157 7.42 -9.00 -9.55
N PRO A 158 8.46 -9.42 -8.83
CA PRO A 158 9.17 -8.60 -7.84
C PRO A 158 9.80 -7.32 -8.39
N LYS A 159 10.03 -7.22 -9.70
CA LYS A 159 10.57 -5.99 -10.33
C LYS A 159 9.53 -4.87 -10.41
N THR A 160 8.23 -5.19 -10.44
CA THR A 160 7.14 -4.21 -10.60
C THR A 160 6.17 -4.17 -9.43
N SER A 161 6.02 -5.27 -8.71
CA SER A 161 5.08 -5.44 -7.61
C SER A 161 5.78 -5.52 -6.26
N GLY A 162 5.48 -4.59 -5.36
CA GLY A 162 5.92 -4.68 -3.97
C GLY A 162 5.37 -5.93 -3.27
N GLY A 163 4.11 -6.31 -3.58
CA GLY A 163 3.52 -7.55 -3.06
C GLY A 163 4.34 -8.80 -3.41
N ALA A 164 4.89 -8.84 -4.62
CA ALA A 164 5.74 -9.95 -5.06
C ALA A 164 7.08 -10.03 -4.32
N ARG A 165 7.62 -8.89 -3.87
CA ARG A 165 8.84 -8.89 -3.05
C ARG A 165 8.60 -9.59 -1.71
N TRP A 166 7.45 -9.37 -1.09
CA TRP A 166 7.05 -10.07 0.12
C TRP A 166 6.90 -11.58 -0.12
N ASN A 167 6.28 -12.00 -1.25
CA ASN A 167 6.14 -13.41 -1.62
C ASN A 167 7.50 -14.10 -1.73
N TYR A 168 8.44 -13.45 -2.42
CA TYR A 168 9.81 -13.94 -2.60
C TYR A 168 10.56 -14.05 -1.28
N LEU A 169 10.52 -13.00 -0.45
CA LEU A 169 11.23 -12.98 0.84
C LEU A 169 10.65 -14.00 1.82
N ALA A 170 9.34 -14.24 1.81
CA ALA A 170 8.74 -15.30 2.64
C ALA A 170 9.25 -16.69 2.25
N ALA A 171 9.33 -16.98 0.95
CA ALA A 171 9.87 -18.24 0.45
C ALA A 171 11.37 -18.42 0.80
N TRP A 172 12.16 -17.36 0.65
CA TRP A 172 13.55 -17.33 1.04
C TRP A 172 13.75 -17.62 2.52
N ALA A 173 13.03 -16.88 3.38
CA ALA A 173 13.12 -17.02 4.83
C ALA A 173 12.74 -18.43 5.32
N TYR A 174 11.69 -19.01 4.73
CA TYR A 174 11.32 -20.39 5.02
C TYR A 174 12.47 -21.37 4.76
N ALA A 175 13.08 -21.31 3.58
CA ALA A 175 14.16 -22.21 3.22
C ALA A 175 15.41 -21.98 4.06
N LYS A 176 15.75 -20.74 4.34
CA LYS A 176 16.87 -20.36 5.19
C LYS A 176 16.71 -20.91 6.61
N GLU A 177 15.53 -20.70 7.22
CA GLU A 177 15.25 -21.23 8.55
C GLU A 177 15.34 -22.77 8.61
N LYS A 178 14.71 -23.42 7.64
CA LYS A 178 14.69 -24.89 7.56
C LYS A 178 16.09 -25.52 7.41
N ASN A 179 17.04 -24.75 6.87
CA ASN A 179 18.41 -25.20 6.61
C ASN A 179 19.45 -24.48 7.49
N GLY A 180 19.10 -24.18 8.74
CA GLY A 180 20.06 -23.71 9.75
C GLY A 180 20.60 -22.29 9.48
N GLY A 181 19.85 -21.45 8.76
CA GLY A 181 20.22 -20.04 8.49
C GLY A 181 21.03 -19.84 7.21
N SER A 182 21.10 -20.84 6.32
CA SER A 182 21.89 -20.76 5.07
C SER A 182 21.21 -19.89 4.01
N ASP A 183 21.87 -18.84 3.58
CA ASP A 183 21.42 -17.99 2.45
C ASP A 183 21.53 -18.73 1.11
N ASP A 184 22.49 -19.66 0.95
CA ASP A 184 22.57 -20.51 -0.23
C ASP A 184 21.33 -21.40 -0.37
N ALA A 185 20.82 -21.95 0.76
CA ALA A 185 19.59 -22.71 0.75
C ALA A 185 18.38 -21.84 0.36
N GLY A 186 18.32 -20.57 0.81
CA GLY A 186 17.33 -19.61 0.36
C GLY A 186 17.38 -19.40 -1.15
N LYS A 187 18.57 -19.14 -1.70
CA LYS A 187 18.80 -18.96 -3.14
C LYS A 187 18.39 -20.18 -3.96
N ASP A 188 18.82 -21.36 -3.55
CA ASP A 188 18.50 -22.63 -4.23
C ASP A 188 16.98 -22.88 -4.23
N PHE A 189 16.33 -22.61 -3.12
CA PHE A 189 14.88 -22.80 -2.98
C PHE A 189 14.10 -21.87 -3.90
N VAL A 190 14.36 -20.56 -3.85
CA VAL A 190 13.63 -19.61 -4.72
C VAL A 190 13.95 -19.84 -6.20
N THR A 191 15.15 -20.33 -6.52
CA THR A 191 15.49 -20.76 -7.88
C THR A 191 14.57 -21.89 -8.36
N LYS A 192 14.35 -22.91 -7.50
CA LYS A 192 13.43 -24.02 -7.81
C LYS A 192 11.98 -23.54 -7.88
N LEU A 193 11.56 -22.67 -6.95
CA LEU A 193 10.22 -22.11 -6.93
C LEU A 193 9.91 -21.35 -8.23
N TYR A 194 10.81 -20.46 -8.67
CA TYR A 194 10.60 -19.68 -9.90
C TYR A 194 10.70 -20.52 -11.19
N LYS A 195 11.29 -21.72 -11.18
CA LYS A 195 11.16 -22.67 -12.30
C LYS A 195 9.73 -23.16 -12.50
N ASN A 196 8.98 -23.28 -11.41
CA ASN A 196 7.57 -23.69 -11.41
C ASN A 196 6.60 -22.53 -11.67
N VAL A 197 7.09 -21.28 -11.72
CA VAL A 197 6.25 -20.12 -12.05
C VAL A 197 5.88 -20.16 -13.52
N SER A 198 4.58 -20.27 -13.78
CA SER A 198 3.99 -20.28 -15.13
C SER A 198 3.57 -18.90 -15.59
N VAL A 199 3.16 -18.04 -14.66
CA VAL A 199 2.76 -16.65 -14.92
C VAL A 199 3.38 -15.72 -13.89
N LEU A 200 3.96 -14.63 -14.39
CA LEU A 200 4.56 -13.57 -13.62
C LEU A 200 3.89 -12.25 -14.02
N ASP A 201 2.79 -11.92 -13.37
CA ASP A 201 2.00 -10.71 -13.68
C ASP A 201 2.66 -9.43 -13.13
N SER A 202 2.31 -8.28 -13.68
CA SER A 202 2.89 -6.99 -13.27
C SER A 202 2.50 -6.54 -11.86
N GLY A 203 1.38 -7.05 -11.32
CA GLY A 203 0.86 -6.71 -9.99
C GLY A 203 0.06 -7.85 -9.38
N ALA A 204 -0.30 -7.72 -8.09
CA ALA A 204 -1.01 -8.75 -7.34
C ALA A 204 -2.40 -9.05 -7.94
N ARG A 205 -3.16 -8.01 -8.31
CA ARG A 205 -4.48 -8.19 -8.93
C ARG A 205 -4.40 -8.93 -10.27
N GLY A 206 -3.38 -8.65 -11.09
CA GLY A 206 -3.13 -9.40 -12.33
C GLY A 206 -2.91 -10.89 -12.08
N ALA A 207 -2.10 -11.23 -11.07
CA ALA A 207 -1.85 -12.61 -10.67
C ALA A 207 -3.13 -13.30 -10.17
N THR A 208 -3.95 -12.61 -9.36
CA THR A 208 -5.26 -13.10 -8.92
C THR A 208 -6.18 -13.36 -10.11
N THR A 209 -6.28 -12.43 -11.05
CA THR A 209 -7.08 -12.59 -12.29
C THR A 209 -6.59 -13.79 -13.12
N SER A 210 -5.26 -13.93 -13.29
CA SER A 210 -4.70 -15.07 -14.04
C SER A 210 -5.04 -16.41 -13.38
N PHE A 211 -4.98 -16.48 -12.05
CA PHE A 211 -5.31 -17.68 -11.32
C PHE A 211 -6.83 -17.92 -11.26
N VAL A 212 -7.61 -16.95 -10.80
CA VAL A 212 -9.03 -17.11 -10.47
C VAL A 212 -9.90 -17.16 -11.72
N GLU A 213 -9.73 -16.18 -12.64
CA GLU A 213 -10.62 -16.01 -13.78
C GLU A 213 -10.15 -16.79 -15.00
N ARG A 214 -8.84 -16.78 -15.29
CA ARG A 214 -8.28 -17.47 -16.46
C ARG A 214 -7.96 -18.94 -16.18
N GLY A 215 -8.05 -19.39 -14.92
CA GLY A 215 -7.83 -20.77 -14.55
C GLY A 215 -6.38 -21.26 -14.67
N ILE A 216 -5.40 -20.36 -14.72
CA ILE A 216 -3.98 -20.71 -14.89
C ILE A 216 -3.39 -21.11 -13.53
N GLY A 217 -2.53 -22.14 -13.54
CA GLY A 217 -1.76 -22.62 -12.40
C GLY A 217 -2.55 -23.44 -11.39
N ASP A 218 -1.80 -24.10 -10.52
CA ASP A 218 -2.31 -24.93 -9.43
C ASP A 218 -2.39 -24.15 -8.11
N VAL A 219 -1.50 -23.17 -7.93
CA VAL A 219 -1.35 -22.37 -6.73
C VAL A 219 -1.03 -20.93 -7.06
N LEU A 220 -1.68 -19.99 -6.37
CA LEU A 220 -1.34 -18.58 -6.34
C LEU A 220 -0.64 -18.26 -5.02
N ILE A 221 0.58 -17.73 -5.07
CA ILE A 221 1.21 -17.13 -3.90
C ILE A 221 0.65 -15.71 -3.77
N ALA A 222 -0.11 -15.48 -2.73
CA ALA A 222 -0.90 -14.25 -2.56
C ALA A 222 -0.73 -13.63 -1.19
N TRP A 223 -1.04 -12.35 -1.10
CA TRP A 223 -1.34 -11.71 0.18
C TRP A 223 -2.62 -12.28 0.77
N GLU A 224 -2.67 -12.36 2.10
CA GLU A 224 -3.78 -12.95 2.83
C GLU A 224 -5.13 -12.28 2.49
N ASN A 225 -5.17 -10.96 2.41
CA ASN A 225 -6.38 -10.23 2.03
C ASN A 225 -6.84 -10.53 0.59
N GLU A 226 -5.94 -10.64 -0.39
CA GLU A 226 -6.28 -11.02 -1.76
C GLU A 226 -6.87 -12.43 -1.84
N ALA A 227 -6.30 -13.37 -1.08
CA ALA A 227 -6.82 -14.73 -1.03
C ALA A 227 -8.24 -14.78 -0.44
N TYR A 228 -8.51 -14.05 0.63
CA TYR A 228 -9.85 -13.96 1.20
C TYR A 228 -10.85 -13.23 0.29
N LEU A 229 -10.42 -12.15 -0.38
CA LEU A 229 -11.27 -11.47 -1.37
C LEU A 229 -11.61 -12.39 -2.53
N ALA A 230 -10.65 -13.16 -3.04
CA ALA A 230 -10.90 -14.15 -4.10
C ALA A 230 -11.92 -15.21 -3.67
N LEU A 231 -11.87 -15.71 -2.42
CA LEU A 231 -12.88 -16.61 -1.88
C LEU A 231 -14.26 -15.96 -1.78
N LYS A 232 -14.31 -14.71 -1.32
CA LYS A 232 -15.56 -13.96 -1.17
C LYS A 232 -16.24 -13.70 -2.52
N GLU A 233 -15.46 -13.34 -3.54
CA GLU A 233 -15.98 -12.95 -4.86
C GLU A 233 -16.30 -14.17 -5.75
N SER A 234 -15.46 -15.20 -5.69
CA SER A 234 -15.56 -16.36 -6.60
C SER A 234 -16.29 -17.57 -6.00
N GLY A 235 -16.54 -17.54 -4.69
CA GLY A 235 -17.14 -18.64 -3.94
C GLY A 235 -16.11 -19.59 -3.31
N SER A 236 -16.37 -20.00 -2.08
CA SER A 236 -15.54 -20.95 -1.30
C SER A 236 -15.62 -22.39 -1.82
N ASP A 237 -16.44 -22.64 -2.81
CA ASP A 237 -16.55 -23.91 -3.52
C ASP A 237 -15.50 -24.10 -4.63
N LYS A 238 -14.77 -23.03 -5.00
CA LYS A 238 -13.77 -23.07 -6.08
C LYS A 238 -12.34 -23.11 -5.59
N PHE A 239 -12.06 -22.54 -4.43
CA PHE A 239 -10.70 -22.34 -3.92
C PHE A 239 -10.61 -22.64 -2.42
N GLU A 240 -9.39 -22.82 -1.94
CA GLU A 240 -9.02 -22.97 -0.52
C GLU A 240 -7.78 -22.16 -0.22
N ILE A 241 -7.69 -21.61 1.01
CA ILE A 241 -6.49 -20.95 1.50
C ILE A 241 -5.67 -21.96 2.29
N VAL A 242 -4.41 -22.10 1.92
CA VAL A 242 -3.39 -22.84 2.67
C VAL A 242 -2.48 -21.84 3.36
N THR A 243 -2.42 -21.92 4.68
CA THR A 243 -1.52 -21.09 5.49
C THR A 243 -0.21 -21.86 5.68
N PRO A 244 0.94 -21.34 5.23
CA PRO A 244 2.23 -22.03 5.38
C PRO A 244 2.69 -22.05 6.84
N SER A 245 3.66 -22.91 7.15
CA SER A 245 4.22 -23.04 8.51
C SER A 245 5.03 -21.81 8.96
N LEU A 246 5.59 -21.06 7.99
CA LEU A 246 6.28 -19.79 8.19
C LEU A 246 5.91 -18.83 7.07
N SER A 247 5.72 -17.56 7.42
CA SER A 247 5.53 -16.49 6.47
C SER A 247 6.26 -15.22 6.93
N ILE A 248 5.94 -14.09 6.32
CA ILE A 248 6.57 -12.80 6.59
C ILE A 248 5.52 -11.78 7.05
N LEU A 249 5.88 -10.93 8.01
CA LEU A 249 5.05 -9.81 8.43
C LEU A 249 5.12 -8.72 7.36
N ALA A 250 4.08 -8.62 6.55
CA ALA A 250 3.96 -7.58 5.55
C ALA A 250 3.40 -6.31 6.17
N GLU A 251 4.15 -5.21 6.06
CA GLU A 251 3.85 -3.90 6.66
C GLU A 251 3.71 -2.83 5.56
N PRO A 252 2.51 -2.68 4.99
CA PRO A 252 2.25 -1.59 4.04
C PRO A 252 2.46 -0.24 4.72
N SER A 253 3.13 0.67 4.00
CA SER A 253 3.55 1.96 4.54
C SER A 253 2.79 3.09 3.90
N VAL A 254 2.50 4.14 4.69
CA VAL A 254 1.75 5.31 4.25
C VAL A 254 2.53 6.59 4.53
N ALA A 255 2.42 7.58 3.64
CA ALA A 255 3.03 8.90 3.81
C ALA A 255 2.26 9.98 3.06
N THR A 256 2.30 11.21 3.57
CA THR A 256 1.92 12.42 2.81
C THR A 256 3.02 12.76 1.81
N VAL A 257 2.63 13.23 0.62
CA VAL A 257 3.57 13.76 -0.38
C VAL A 257 3.67 15.27 -0.16
N ASP A 258 4.60 15.67 0.71
CA ASP A 258 4.67 17.02 1.27
C ASP A 258 4.75 18.10 0.19
N SER A 259 5.54 17.87 -0.88
CA SER A 259 5.69 18.81 -2.01
C SER A 259 4.37 19.08 -2.76
N VAL A 260 3.46 18.11 -2.77
CA VAL A 260 2.14 18.24 -3.41
C VAL A 260 1.14 18.85 -2.44
N THR A 261 1.08 18.35 -1.22
CA THR A 261 0.10 18.82 -0.23
C THR A 261 0.33 20.27 0.18
N GLU A 262 1.59 20.72 0.27
CA GLU A 262 1.94 22.12 0.52
C GLU A 262 1.52 23.01 -0.65
N LYS A 263 1.81 22.61 -1.88
CA LYS A 263 1.42 23.34 -3.10
C LYS A 263 -0.10 23.45 -3.27
N LYS A 264 -0.84 22.37 -2.96
CA LYS A 264 -2.31 22.30 -3.06
C LYS A 264 -3.02 22.90 -1.84
N GLY A 265 -2.32 23.09 -0.71
CA GLY A 265 -2.93 23.49 0.57
C GLY A 265 -3.77 22.37 1.22
N THR A 266 -3.43 21.09 0.94
CA THR A 266 -4.16 19.90 1.41
C THR A 266 -3.46 19.18 2.57
N THR A 267 -2.38 19.74 3.12
CA THR A 267 -1.54 19.09 4.16
C THR A 267 -2.35 18.61 5.37
N GLU A 268 -3.26 19.43 5.87
CA GLU A 268 -4.07 19.09 7.06
C GLU A 268 -5.00 17.91 6.78
N VAL A 269 -5.76 17.96 5.69
CA VAL A 269 -6.73 16.91 5.34
C VAL A 269 -6.02 15.62 4.91
N ALA A 270 -4.89 15.69 4.21
CA ALA A 270 -4.07 14.54 3.83
C ALA A 270 -3.48 13.83 5.06
N SER A 271 -2.94 14.61 6.01
CA SER A 271 -2.46 14.06 7.28
C SER A 271 -3.62 13.44 8.10
N ALA A 272 -4.77 14.11 8.18
CA ALA A 272 -5.95 13.58 8.86
C ALA A 272 -6.46 12.29 8.19
N TYR A 273 -6.41 12.21 6.85
CA TYR A 273 -6.75 11.01 6.08
C TYR A 273 -5.89 9.83 6.50
N LEU A 274 -4.57 9.98 6.56
CA LEU A 274 -3.69 8.91 6.99
C LEU A 274 -3.83 8.59 8.49
N GLN A 275 -4.03 9.60 9.34
CA GLN A 275 -4.24 9.40 10.77
C GLN A 275 -5.53 8.62 11.07
N TYR A 276 -6.57 8.78 10.27
CA TYR A 276 -7.84 8.07 10.44
C TYR A 276 -7.71 6.55 10.24
N LEU A 277 -6.69 6.08 9.51
CA LEU A 277 -6.35 4.64 9.40
C LEU A 277 -6.07 3.98 10.76
N TYR A 278 -5.65 4.76 11.76
CA TYR A 278 -5.33 4.30 13.12
C TYR A 278 -6.51 4.44 14.09
N SER A 279 -7.63 5.03 13.66
CA SER A 279 -8.86 5.07 14.45
C SER A 279 -9.51 3.69 14.55
N ASP A 280 -10.37 3.49 15.54
CA ASP A 280 -11.11 2.22 15.68
C ASP A 280 -11.90 1.90 14.39
N GLU A 281 -12.50 2.90 13.77
CA GLU A 281 -13.25 2.71 12.52
C GLU A 281 -12.33 2.34 11.35
N GLY A 282 -11.19 3.02 11.19
CA GLY A 282 -10.18 2.69 10.18
C GLY A 282 -9.64 1.25 10.36
N GLN A 283 -9.37 0.86 11.60
CA GLN A 283 -8.90 -0.49 11.94
C GLN A 283 -9.98 -1.56 11.73
N GLU A 284 -11.24 -1.26 12.06
CA GLU A 284 -12.37 -2.16 11.78
C GLU A 284 -12.59 -2.34 10.28
N LEU A 285 -12.47 -1.27 9.48
CA LEU A 285 -12.54 -1.34 8.01
C LEU A 285 -11.37 -2.15 7.42
N ALA A 286 -10.17 -1.98 7.96
CA ALA A 286 -9.01 -2.80 7.56
C ALA A 286 -9.30 -4.29 7.80
N ALA A 287 -9.79 -4.66 9.00
CA ALA A 287 -10.11 -6.04 9.34
C ALA A 287 -11.24 -6.64 8.47
N LYS A 288 -12.29 -5.87 8.17
CA LYS A 288 -13.38 -6.27 7.26
C LYS A 288 -12.91 -6.54 5.82
N ASN A 289 -11.80 -5.90 5.44
CA ASN A 289 -11.13 -6.10 4.15
C ASN A 289 -9.91 -7.03 4.26
N TYR A 290 -9.88 -7.84 5.32
CA TYR A 290 -8.89 -8.90 5.56
C TYR A 290 -7.45 -8.42 5.73
N TYR A 291 -7.26 -7.16 6.14
CA TYR A 291 -5.99 -6.69 6.69
C TYR A 291 -5.95 -6.93 8.19
N ARG A 292 -4.82 -7.35 8.72
CA ARG A 292 -4.63 -7.58 10.16
C ARG A 292 -4.50 -6.22 10.87
N PRO A 293 -5.47 -5.84 11.72
CA PRO A 293 -5.44 -4.55 12.38
C PRO A 293 -4.35 -4.50 13.46
N ARG A 294 -3.82 -3.30 13.72
CA ARG A 294 -2.87 -3.05 14.82
C ARG A 294 -3.58 -2.93 16.16
N ASN A 295 -4.84 -2.53 16.18
CA ASN A 295 -5.65 -2.45 17.39
C ASN A 295 -5.98 -3.85 17.90
N GLN A 296 -5.51 -4.18 19.12
CA GLN A 296 -5.64 -5.52 19.70
C GLN A 296 -7.09 -5.90 20.02
N GLU A 297 -7.93 -4.93 20.42
CA GLU A 297 -9.35 -5.18 20.69
C GLU A 297 -10.11 -5.54 19.42
N ILE A 298 -9.78 -4.86 18.31
CA ILE A 298 -10.35 -5.18 17.00
C ILE A 298 -9.80 -6.50 16.50
N ALA A 299 -8.48 -6.73 16.60
CA ALA A 299 -7.85 -8.00 16.19
C ALA A 299 -8.51 -9.21 16.88
N ALA A 300 -8.84 -9.08 18.16
CA ALA A 300 -9.51 -10.15 18.92
C ALA A 300 -10.89 -10.53 18.35
N LYS A 301 -11.62 -9.59 17.73
CA LYS A 301 -12.91 -9.86 17.07
C LYS A 301 -12.76 -10.71 15.81
N TYR A 302 -11.59 -10.68 15.18
CA TYR A 302 -11.29 -11.35 13.90
C TYR A 302 -10.34 -12.55 14.03
N LYS A 303 -10.15 -13.07 15.26
CA LYS A 303 -9.24 -14.21 15.54
C LYS A 303 -9.56 -15.48 14.73
N ASP A 304 -10.83 -15.68 14.36
CA ASP A 304 -11.23 -16.83 13.56
C ASP A 304 -10.89 -16.66 12.06
N THR A 305 -10.72 -15.41 11.63
CA THR A 305 -10.28 -15.07 10.26
C THR A 305 -8.76 -15.14 10.14
N PHE A 306 -8.05 -14.52 11.08
CA PHE A 306 -6.59 -14.41 11.04
C PHE A 306 -5.95 -15.48 11.91
N LYS A 307 -5.48 -16.54 11.26
CA LYS A 307 -4.77 -17.62 11.94
C LYS A 307 -3.43 -17.13 12.50
N ASP A 308 -3.07 -17.65 13.67
CA ASP A 308 -1.72 -17.51 14.18
C ASP A 308 -0.76 -18.31 13.30
N LEU A 309 0.35 -17.67 12.93
CA LEU A 309 1.42 -18.32 12.17
C LEU A 309 2.76 -17.68 12.54
N LYS A 310 3.84 -18.43 12.32
CA LYS A 310 5.18 -17.91 12.53
C LYS A 310 5.51 -16.88 11.46
N LEU A 311 5.84 -15.66 11.89
CA LEU A 311 6.20 -14.55 11.01
C LEU A 311 7.65 -14.13 11.27
N VAL A 312 8.41 -13.96 10.20
CA VAL A 312 9.67 -13.23 10.22
C VAL A 312 9.44 -11.78 9.80
N THR A 313 10.37 -10.89 10.15
CA THR A 313 10.35 -9.48 9.71
C THR A 313 11.47 -9.23 8.70
N VAL A 314 11.30 -8.21 7.85
CA VAL A 314 12.36 -7.82 6.91
C VAL A 314 13.59 -7.32 7.66
N ASP A 315 13.40 -6.58 8.75
CA ASP A 315 14.51 -6.09 9.56
C ASP A 315 15.30 -7.22 10.21
N GLY A 316 14.58 -8.20 10.81
CA GLY A 316 15.21 -9.31 11.51
C GLY A 316 15.90 -10.32 10.60
N GLU A 317 15.31 -10.60 9.43
CA GLU A 317 15.78 -11.66 8.54
C GLU A 317 16.71 -11.15 7.43
N PHE A 318 16.47 -9.91 6.94
CA PHE A 318 17.15 -9.36 5.77
C PHE A 318 17.94 -8.07 6.05
N GLY A 319 17.99 -7.61 7.30
CA GLY A 319 18.66 -6.35 7.67
C GLY A 319 17.99 -5.09 7.10
N GLY A 320 16.68 -5.13 6.93
CA GLY A 320 15.84 -4.04 6.46
C GLY A 320 15.67 -3.98 4.94
N TRP A 321 14.74 -3.12 4.51
CA TRP A 321 14.37 -3.01 3.11
C TRP A 321 15.49 -2.56 2.19
N THR A 322 16.36 -1.64 2.62
CA THR A 322 17.50 -1.18 1.82
C THR A 322 18.43 -2.33 1.46
N ASN A 323 18.73 -3.20 2.44
CA ASN A 323 19.58 -4.37 2.20
C ASN A 323 18.86 -5.43 1.37
N ALA A 324 17.59 -5.73 1.68
CA ALA A 324 16.80 -6.67 0.90
C ALA A 324 16.68 -6.25 -0.57
N GLN A 325 16.41 -4.97 -0.83
CA GLN A 325 16.34 -4.43 -2.20
C GLN A 325 17.67 -4.58 -2.94
N LYS A 326 18.76 -4.15 -2.30
CA LYS A 326 20.11 -4.21 -2.90
C LYS A 326 20.51 -5.64 -3.25
N THR A 327 20.26 -6.58 -2.34
CA THR A 327 20.68 -7.97 -2.48
C THR A 327 19.83 -8.75 -3.47
N HIS A 328 18.51 -8.58 -3.38
CA HIS A 328 17.59 -9.46 -4.09
C HIS A 328 16.96 -8.84 -5.34
N PHE A 329 16.64 -7.53 -5.34
CA PHE A 329 15.75 -6.95 -6.36
C PHE A 329 16.36 -5.82 -7.19
N ALA A 330 17.53 -5.28 -6.81
CA ALA A 330 18.26 -4.33 -7.64
C ALA A 330 18.67 -4.97 -8.97
N ASP A 331 19.02 -4.15 -9.96
CA ASP A 331 19.52 -4.63 -11.23
C ASP A 331 20.80 -5.45 -11.02
N GLY A 332 20.81 -6.68 -11.55
CA GLY A 332 21.84 -7.67 -11.29
C GLY A 332 21.75 -8.37 -9.93
N GLY A 333 20.73 -8.07 -9.12
CA GLY A 333 20.44 -8.75 -7.86
C GLY A 333 20.10 -10.24 -8.04
N ILE A 334 19.87 -10.93 -6.93
CA ILE A 334 19.66 -12.40 -6.96
C ILE A 334 18.47 -12.77 -7.85
N PHE A 335 17.37 -11.98 -7.82
CA PHE A 335 16.20 -12.26 -8.64
C PHE A 335 16.54 -12.30 -10.15
N ASP A 336 17.33 -11.34 -10.64
CA ASP A 336 17.76 -11.30 -12.05
C ASP A 336 18.65 -12.48 -12.44
N GLN A 337 19.38 -13.06 -11.47
CA GLN A 337 20.24 -14.22 -11.71
C GLN A 337 19.45 -15.54 -11.80
N ILE A 338 18.32 -15.66 -11.08
CA ILE A 338 17.56 -16.91 -10.98
C ILE A 338 16.39 -16.97 -11.98
N TYR A 339 15.83 -15.82 -12.36
CA TYR A 339 14.69 -15.76 -13.26
C TYR A 339 15.12 -15.29 -14.65
N VAL A 340 15.11 -16.22 -15.60
CA VAL A 340 15.25 -15.90 -17.02
C VAL A 340 13.87 -16.02 -17.66
N PRO A 341 13.32 -14.96 -18.26
CA PRO A 341 12.02 -15.02 -18.93
C PRO A 341 12.01 -16.15 -19.97
N LYS A 342 11.01 -17.02 -19.93
CA LYS A 342 10.80 -18.02 -20.97
C LYS A 342 10.46 -17.26 -22.27
N LYS A 343 11.24 -17.49 -23.32
CA LYS A 343 11.02 -16.90 -24.66
C LYS A 343 9.75 -17.47 -25.29
#